data_def0bf00a9422f23415b65ca5875704d
#
_entry.id   def0bf00a9422f23415b65ca5875704d
#
_cell.length_a   1.000
_cell.length_b   1.000
_cell.length_c   1.000
_cell.angle_alpha   90.00
_cell.angle_beta   90.00
_cell.angle_gamma   90.00
#
_symmetry.space_group_name_H-M   'P 1'
#
loop_
_entity.id
_entity.type
_entity.pdbx_description
1 polymer ?
#
loop_
_entity_poly.entity_id
_entity_poly.type
_entity_poly.pdbx_seq_one_letter_code
_entity_poly.pdbx_strand_id
1 'polypeptide(L)'
;MSDLLRILENEVQIVALSFLLFVYILRIVWLFRFKSSKEKTYPEGNAKVGVAYSMLNVAMPWTMETTRKKPFFYIQFVLFHLGVTLAIGATFIIPYWPHLFEIKAIVWIFQFIVGVAFIVGLFRLYRRLADASIRLISSWDDYFSLILMILYFAVAFLAIPINYQRSEWPLILFFALTAFFLIYIPFSKIGHYLYYPFTRFFLGRTMGHRGVFAKKKKNRSTEGL
;
A
#
# COMPACT_ATOMS: atom_id res chain seq x y z
N MET A 1 14.06 -29.36 -2.59
CA MET A 1 14.05 -27.97 -3.09
C MET A 1 14.99 -27.88 -4.27
N SER A 2 14.49 -27.44 -5.43
CA SER A 2 15.29 -27.31 -6.64
C SER A 2 16.29 -26.15 -6.53
N ASP A 3 17.41 -26.22 -7.28
CA ASP A 3 18.40 -25.13 -7.31
C ASP A 3 17.78 -23.83 -7.81
N LEU A 4 16.82 -23.91 -8.75
CA LEU A 4 16.08 -22.76 -9.25
C LEU A 4 15.32 -22.05 -8.13
N LEU A 5 14.58 -22.80 -7.31
CA LEU A 5 13.81 -22.21 -6.19
C LEU A 5 14.76 -21.56 -5.18
N ARG A 6 15.86 -22.21 -4.84
CA ARG A 6 16.86 -21.64 -3.92
C ARG A 6 17.43 -20.32 -4.42
N ILE A 7 17.80 -20.24 -5.71
CA ILE A 7 18.32 -19.02 -6.33
C ILE A 7 17.26 -17.91 -6.33
N LEU A 8 16.00 -18.23 -6.68
CA LEU A 8 14.91 -17.26 -6.70
C LEU A 8 14.56 -16.73 -5.30
N GLU A 9 14.61 -17.61 -4.29
CA GLU A 9 14.26 -17.30 -2.91
C GLU A 9 15.31 -16.43 -2.21
N ASN A 10 16.59 -16.58 -2.55
CA ASN A 10 17.71 -15.91 -1.89
C ASN A 10 18.38 -14.87 -2.80
N GLU A 11 19.18 -15.32 -3.76
CA GLU A 11 20.08 -14.46 -4.53
C GLU A 11 19.31 -13.41 -5.33
N VAL A 12 18.26 -13.84 -6.03
CA VAL A 12 17.46 -12.93 -6.86
C VAL A 12 16.70 -11.92 -6.00
N GLN A 13 16.19 -12.34 -4.83
CA GLN A 13 15.52 -11.40 -3.91
C GLN A 13 16.50 -10.35 -3.36
N ILE A 14 17.71 -10.74 -2.97
CA ILE A 14 18.74 -9.81 -2.47
C ILE A 14 19.09 -8.79 -3.55
N VAL A 15 19.32 -9.23 -4.78
CA VAL A 15 19.61 -8.32 -5.91
C VAL A 15 18.45 -7.37 -6.17
N ALA A 16 17.21 -7.87 -6.23
CA ALA A 16 16.04 -7.06 -6.48
C ALA A 16 15.75 -6.06 -5.34
N LEU A 17 15.93 -6.46 -4.07
CA LEU A 17 15.83 -5.57 -2.91
C LEU A 17 16.91 -4.49 -2.91
N SER A 18 18.15 -4.86 -3.27
CA SER A 18 19.26 -3.91 -3.38
C SER A 18 18.98 -2.86 -4.46
N PHE A 19 18.45 -3.28 -5.59
CA PHE A 19 18.01 -2.39 -6.66
C PHE A 19 16.89 -1.45 -6.19
N LEU A 20 15.84 -1.98 -5.55
CA LEU A 20 14.75 -1.18 -4.98
C LEU A 20 15.29 -0.11 -4.02
N LEU A 21 16.15 -0.53 -3.07
CA LEU A 21 16.75 0.36 -2.09
C LEU A 21 17.57 1.46 -2.76
N PHE A 22 18.40 1.11 -3.74
CA PHE A 22 19.21 2.07 -4.49
C PHE A 22 18.33 3.13 -5.18
N VAL A 23 17.29 2.70 -5.92
CA VAL A 23 16.38 3.62 -6.60
C VAL A 23 15.63 4.50 -5.59
N TYR A 24 15.23 3.96 -4.44
CA TYR A 24 14.54 4.73 -3.40
C TYR A 24 15.44 5.76 -2.75
N ILE A 25 16.71 5.43 -2.49
CA ILE A 25 17.69 6.41 -1.99
C ILE A 25 17.83 7.57 -2.99
N LEU A 26 17.99 7.28 -4.29
CA LEU A 26 18.07 8.32 -5.32
C LEU A 26 16.81 9.20 -5.34
N ARG A 27 15.61 8.63 -5.23
CA ARG A 27 14.35 9.38 -5.20
C ARG A 27 14.20 10.24 -3.96
N ILE A 28 14.60 9.75 -2.79
CA ILE A 28 14.58 10.51 -1.54
C ILE A 28 15.59 11.65 -1.60
N VAL A 29 16.82 11.40 -2.06
CA VAL A 29 17.84 12.44 -2.26
C VAL A 29 17.34 13.51 -3.23
N TRP A 30 16.72 13.09 -4.34
CA TRP A 30 16.12 14.01 -5.30
C TRP A 30 15.00 14.84 -4.65
N LEU A 31 14.10 14.23 -3.87
CA LEU A 31 13.01 14.92 -3.17
C LEU A 31 13.54 16.02 -2.23
N PHE A 32 14.62 15.75 -1.48
CA PHE A 32 15.20 16.72 -0.55
C PHE A 32 15.97 17.86 -1.24
N ARG A 33 16.34 17.72 -2.50
CA ARG A 33 16.93 18.81 -3.28
C ARG A 33 15.94 19.92 -3.62
N PHE A 34 14.64 19.62 -3.65
CA PHE A 34 13.61 20.61 -3.92
C PHE A 34 13.19 21.30 -2.63
N LYS A 35 13.45 22.60 -2.57
CA LYS A 35 12.96 23.44 -1.47
C LYS A 35 11.46 23.69 -1.70
N SER A 36 10.61 23.30 -0.74
CA SER A 36 9.22 23.73 -0.75
C SER A 36 9.12 25.24 -0.61
N SER A 37 8.22 25.85 -1.37
CA SER A 37 7.93 27.29 -1.22
C SER A 37 7.45 27.55 0.21
N LYS A 38 7.90 28.68 0.79
CA LYS A 38 7.39 29.10 2.11
C LYS A 38 5.95 29.58 1.97
N GLU A 39 5.09 29.12 2.87
CA GLU A 39 3.73 29.66 3.00
C GLU A 39 3.80 31.14 3.35
N LYS A 40 3.11 31.97 2.55
CA LYS A 40 3.14 33.43 2.68
C LYS A 40 1.90 34.01 3.38
N THR A 41 0.86 33.17 3.57
CA THR A 41 -0.36 33.61 4.25
C THR A 41 -0.14 33.78 5.75
N TYR A 42 -0.97 34.61 6.39
CA TYR A 42 -0.92 34.77 7.83
C TYR A 42 -1.33 33.45 8.52
N PRO A 43 -0.68 33.06 9.63
CA PRO A 43 -1.02 31.82 10.32
C PRO A 43 -2.37 31.93 11.04
N GLU A 44 -3.36 31.18 10.57
CA GLU A 44 -4.71 31.09 11.18
C GLU A 44 -4.88 29.82 12.04
N GLY A 45 -3.88 28.92 12.05
CA GLY A 45 -3.95 27.65 12.75
C GLY A 45 -2.59 27.12 13.18
N ASN A 46 -2.56 25.85 13.58
CA ASN A 46 -1.36 25.19 14.08
C ASN A 46 -0.85 24.15 13.06
N ALA A 47 0.31 24.44 12.45
CA ALA A 47 0.94 23.58 11.46
C ALA A 47 1.30 22.19 12.02
N LYS A 48 1.74 22.06 13.29
CA LYS A 48 2.09 20.75 13.91
C LYS A 48 0.85 19.88 14.08
N VAL A 49 -0.25 20.46 14.56
CA VAL A 49 -1.55 19.77 14.69
C VAL A 49 -2.05 19.33 13.31
N GLY A 50 -1.91 20.19 12.30
CA GLY A 50 -2.25 19.89 10.92
C GLY A 50 -1.47 18.70 10.36
N VAL A 51 -0.16 18.63 10.65
CA VAL A 51 0.69 17.47 10.24
C VAL A 51 0.22 16.20 10.92
N ALA A 52 0.04 16.20 12.24
CA ALA A 52 -0.43 15.02 12.97
C ALA A 52 -1.78 14.53 12.44
N TYR A 53 -2.73 15.46 12.25
CA TYR A 53 -4.04 15.14 11.69
C TYR A 53 -3.94 14.56 10.27
N SER A 54 -3.10 15.15 9.40
CA SER A 54 -2.93 14.67 8.04
C SER A 54 -2.29 13.28 7.97
N MET A 55 -1.33 12.98 8.85
CA MET A 55 -0.70 11.66 8.93
C MET A 55 -1.66 10.57 9.39
N LEU A 56 -2.48 10.88 10.40
CA LEU A 56 -3.36 9.92 11.05
C LEU A 56 -4.71 9.74 10.35
N ASN A 57 -5.10 10.65 9.46
CA ASN A 57 -6.46 10.66 8.89
C ASN A 57 -6.80 9.39 8.10
N VAL A 58 -5.81 8.68 7.56
CA VAL A 58 -6.03 7.41 6.87
C VAL A 58 -6.54 6.32 7.82
N ALA A 59 -6.11 6.36 9.09
CA ALA A 59 -6.57 5.46 10.14
C ALA A 59 -7.86 5.92 10.83
N MET A 60 -8.35 7.11 10.46
CA MET A 60 -9.54 7.74 11.04
C MET A 60 -10.62 7.97 9.97
N PRO A 61 -11.30 6.91 9.47
CA PRO A 61 -12.26 7.02 8.36
C PRO A 61 -13.43 7.98 8.64
N TRP A 62 -13.77 8.17 9.92
CA TRP A 62 -14.83 9.08 10.35
C TRP A 62 -14.51 10.57 10.18
N THR A 63 -13.23 10.92 10.02
CA THR A 63 -12.81 12.32 9.84
C THR A 63 -12.95 12.81 8.41
N MET A 64 -12.99 11.91 7.46
CA MET A 64 -13.14 12.21 6.04
C MET A 64 -14.59 12.02 5.59
N GLU A 65 -15.21 13.07 5.06
CA GLU A 65 -16.60 13.03 4.59
C GLU A 65 -16.83 11.95 3.53
N THR A 66 -15.91 11.81 2.58
CA THR A 66 -16.01 10.82 1.50
C THR A 66 -16.02 9.39 2.04
N THR A 67 -15.18 9.10 3.02
CA THR A 67 -15.06 7.77 3.63
C THR A 67 -16.27 7.47 4.50
N ARG A 68 -16.75 8.48 5.24
CA ARG A 68 -17.96 8.37 6.07
C ARG A 68 -19.21 8.10 5.23
N LYS A 69 -19.31 8.74 4.05
CA LYS A 69 -20.43 8.51 3.13
C LYS A 69 -20.33 7.19 2.37
N LYS A 70 -19.14 6.62 2.21
CA LYS A 70 -18.88 5.41 1.44
C LYS A 70 -17.99 4.42 2.20
N PRO A 71 -18.44 3.90 3.36
CA PRO A 71 -17.60 3.04 4.23
C PRO A 71 -17.17 1.73 3.55
N PHE A 72 -17.98 1.20 2.65
CA PHE A 72 -17.67 -0.01 1.89
C PHE A 72 -16.35 0.12 1.08
N PHE A 73 -16.08 1.27 0.47
CA PHE A 73 -14.82 1.47 -0.25
C PHE A 73 -13.62 1.57 0.68
N TYR A 74 -13.82 2.09 1.89
CA TYR A 74 -12.76 2.12 2.89
C TYR A 74 -12.45 0.70 3.41
N ILE A 75 -13.45 -0.11 3.66
CA ILE A 75 -13.26 -1.53 4.04
C ILE A 75 -12.48 -2.28 2.96
N GLN A 76 -12.86 -2.11 1.69
CA GLN A 76 -12.10 -2.69 0.57
C GLN A 76 -10.65 -2.20 0.52
N PHE A 77 -10.41 -0.92 0.81
CA PHE A 77 -9.07 -0.35 0.89
C PHE A 77 -8.26 -1.06 1.97
N VAL A 78 -8.80 -1.20 3.18
CA VAL A 78 -8.13 -1.87 4.31
C VAL A 78 -7.84 -3.33 3.99
N LEU A 79 -8.84 -4.08 3.52
CA LEU A 79 -8.69 -5.52 3.21
C LEU A 79 -7.65 -5.76 2.11
N PHE A 80 -7.63 -4.91 1.07
CA PHE A 80 -6.64 -5.00 0.00
C PHE A 80 -5.23 -4.77 0.54
N HIS A 81 -5.02 -3.76 1.38
CA HIS A 81 -3.70 -3.44 1.94
C HIS A 81 -3.24 -4.45 2.98
N LEU A 82 -4.16 -5.04 3.76
CA LEU A 82 -3.83 -6.17 4.65
C LEU A 82 -3.35 -7.37 3.84
N GLY A 83 -4.01 -7.69 2.72
CA GLY A 83 -3.56 -8.76 1.81
C GLY A 83 -2.17 -8.49 1.24
N VAL A 84 -1.88 -7.24 0.82
CA VAL A 84 -0.53 -6.83 0.37
C VAL A 84 0.50 -7.04 1.48
N THR A 85 0.20 -6.58 2.69
CA THR A 85 1.11 -6.70 3.85
C THR A 85 1.41 -8.15 4.17
N LEU A 86 0.40 -9.02 4.17
CA LEU A 86 0.60 -10.46 4.44
C LEU A 86 1.33 -11.17 3.30
N ALA A 87 1.03 -10.84 2.05
CA ALA A 87 1.74 -11.41 0.90
C ALA A 87 3.23 -11.00 0.90
N ILE A 88 3.54 -9.73 1.20
CA ILE A 88 4.92 -9.28 1.41
C ILE A 88 5.54 -9.97 2.64
N GLY A 89 4.81 -10.08 3.74
CA GLY A 89 5.26 -10.81 4.93
C GLY A 89 5.64 -12.25 4.62
N ALA A 90 4.84 -12.93 3.79
CA ALA A 90 5.12 -14.30 3.38
C ALA A 90 6.45 -14.44 2.62
N THR A 91 6.90 -13.42 1.86
CA THR A 91 8.20 -13.46 1.16
C THR A 91 9.40 -13.54 2.11
N PHE A 92 9.22 -13.11 3.37
CA PHE A 92 10.24 -13.22 4.41
C PHE A 92 10.00 -14.43 5.31
N ILE A 93 8.74 -14.77 5.59
CA ILE A 93 8.41 -15.91 6.47
C ILE A 93 8.81 -17.22 5.82
N ILE A 94 8.56 -17.40 4.53
CA ILE A 94 8.86 -18.65 3.83
C ILE A 94 10.35 -19.03 3.94
N PRO A 95 11.33 -18.14 3.60
CA PRO A 95 12.74 -18.50 3.68
C PRO A 95 13.32 -18.50 5.09
N TYR A 96 12.89 -17.58 5.98
CA TYR A 96 13.58 -17.35 7.24
C TYR A 96 12.87 -17.95 8.46
N TRP A 97 11.55 -18.18 8.40
CA TRP A 97 10.73 -18.73 9.49
C TRP A 97 9.68 -19.72 8.98
N PRO A 98 10.04 -20.74 8.16
CA PRO A 98 9.08 -21.65 7.51
C PRO A 98 8.20 -22.40 8.53
N HIS A 99 8.70 -22.65 9.73
CA HIS A 99 7.96 -23.30 10.81
C HIS A 99 6.69 -22.56 11.24
N LEU A 100 6.57 -21.25 10.96
CA LEU A 100 5.32 -20.53 11.22
C LEU A 100 4.18 -21.04 10.33
N PHE A 101 4.50 -21.48 9.12
CA PHE A 101 3.49 -22.06 8.22
C PHE A 101 3.24 -23.56 8.40
N GLU A 102 3.89 -24.20 9.38
CA GLU A 102 3.49 -25.52 9.89
C GLU A 102 2.23 -25.42 10.77
N ILE A 103 1.99 -24.23 11.37
CA ILE A 103 0.82 -23.94 12.17
C ILE A 103 -0.38 -23.69 11.26
N LYS A 104 -1.28 -24.67 11.13
CA LYS A 104 -2.46 -24.60 10.23
C LYS A 104 -3.29 -23.34 10.42
N ALA A 105 -3.46 -22.87 11.66
CA ALA A 105 -4.23 -21.65 11.94
C ALA A 105 -3.62 -20.42 11.28
N ILE A 106 -2.29 -20.28 11.28
CA ILE A 106 -1.55 -19.17 10.63
C ILE A 106 -1.74 -19.26 9.12
N VAL A 107 -1.55 -20.45 8.52
CA VAL A 107 -1.79 -20.66 7.09
C VAL A 107 -3.21 -20.23 6.70
N TRP A 108 -4.22 -20.64 7.47
CA TRP A 108 -5.60 -20.30 7.18
C TRP A 108 -5.90 -18.80 7.28
N ILE A 109 -5.33 -18.13 8.29
CA ILE A 109 -5.47 -16.67 8.44
C ILE A 109 -4.85 -15.95 7.23
N PHE A 110 -3.63 -16.32 6.84
CA PHE A 110 -2.95 -15.74 5.68
C PHE A 110 -3.73 -15.99 4.39
N GLN A 111 -4.12 -17.24 4.13
CA GLN A 111 -4.90 -17.59 2.95
C GLN A 111 -6.25 -16.90 2.92
N PHE A 112 -6.95 -16.80 4.04
CA PHE A 112 -8.24 -16.11 4.12
C PHE A 112 -8.09 -14.63 3.73
N ILE A 113 -7.15 -13.91 4.34
CA ILE A 113 -6.97 -12.47 4.10
C ILE A 113 -6.47 -12.22 2.68
N VAL A 114 -5.50 -13.01 2.19
CA VAL A 114 -4.98 -12.90 0.81
C VAL A 114 -6.07 -13.26 -0.21
N GLY A 115 -6.90 -14.29 0.07
CA GLY A 115 -8.05 -14.66 -0.76
C GLY A 115 -9.12 -13.55 -0.82
N VAL A 116 -9.42 -12.92 0.30
CA VAL A 116 -10.33 -11.75 0.33
C VAL A 116 -9.73 -10.59 -0.47
N ALA A 117 -8.43 -10.31 -0.34
CA ALA A 117 -7.76 -9.27 -1.11
C ALA A 117 -7.79 -9.56 -2.62
N PHE A 118 -7.64 -10.82 -3.03
CA PHE A 118 -7.80 -11.26 -4.41
C PHE A 118 -9.20 -10.93 -4.94
N ILE A 119 -10.27 -11.28 -4.19
CA ILE A 119 -11.66 -10.99 -4.56
C ILE A 119 -11.88 -9.47 -4.66
N VAL A 120 -11.38 -8.69 -3.70
CA VAL A 120 -11.44 -7.22 -3.74
C VAL A 120 -10.71 -6.68 -4.97
N GLY A 121 -9.56 -7.26 -5.33
CA GLY A 121 -8.82 -6.91 -6.54
C GLY A 121 -9.65 -7.12 -7.81
N LEU A 122 -10.29 -8.29 -7.95
CA LEU A 122 -11.19 -8.60 -9.07
C LEU A 122 -12.37 -7.63 -9.14
N PHE A 123 -12.99 -7.33 -7.99
CA PHE A 123 -14.09 -6.35 -7.95
C PHE A 123 -13.63 -4.95 -8.38
N ARG A 124 -12.43 -4.52 -7.96
CA ARG A 124 -11.86 -3.24 -8.38
C ARG A 124 -11.56 -3.20 -9.88
N LEU A 125 -11.06 -4.31 -10.44
CA LEU A 125 -10.82 -4.44 -11.88
C LEU A 125 -12.15 -4.38 -12.63
N TYR A 126 -13.16 -5.15 -12.22
CA TYR A 126 -14.49 -5.10 -12.81
C TYR A 126 -15.07 -3.69 -12.81
N ARG A 127 -15.04 -3.01 -11.65
CA ARG A 127 -15.54 -1.64 -11.54
C ARG A 127 -14.79 -0.66 -12.44
N ARG A 128 -13.47 -0.85 -12.61
CA ARG A 128 -12.64 -0.01 -13.49
C ARG A 128 -12.99 -0.22 -14.97
N LEU A 129 -13.40 -1.41 -15.34
CA LEU A 129 -13.85 -1.72 -16.70
C LEU A 129 -15.32 -1.30 -16.97
N ALA A 130 -16.18 -1.44 -15.97
CA ALA A 130 -17.62 -1.19 -16.11
C ALA A 130 -17.99 0.30 -15.99
N ASP A 131 -17.35 1.06 -15.09
CA ASP A 131 -17.66 2.46 -14.84
C ASP A 131 -16.93 3.37 -15.83
N ALA A 132 -17.69 4.08 -16.69
CA ALA A 132 -17.16 5.00 -17.70
C ALA A 132 -16.32 6.14 -17.07
N SER A 133 -16.76 6.68 -15.92
CA SER A 133 -16.07 7.78 -15.24
C SER A 133 -14.69 7.33 -14.71
N ILE A 134 -14.62 6.12 -14.16
CA ILE A 134 -13.35 5.55 -13.67
C ILE A 134 -12.44 5.23 -14.86
N ARG A 135 -12.99 4.71 -15.94
CA ARG A 135 -12.26 4.39 -17.17
C ARG A 135 -11.57 5.60 -17.77
N LEU A 136 -12.25 6.76 -17.78
CA LEU A 136 -11.70 8.03 -18.32
C LEU A 136 -10.46 8.52 -17.54
N ILE A 137 -10.40 8.27 -16.23
CA ILE A 137 -9.27 8.69 -15.38
C ILE A 137 -8.21 7.60 -15.18
N SER A 138 -8.41 6.43 -15.80
CA SER A 138 -7.51 5.28 -15.66
C SER A 138 -6.45 5.28 -16.76
N SER A 139 -5.20 5.16 -16.37
CA SER A 139 -4.06 4.98 -17.27
C SER A 139 -3.74 3.49 -17.45
N TRP A 140 -2.89 3.17 -18.43
CA TRP A 140 -2.36 1.82 -18.62
C TRP A 140 -1.75 1.22 -17.34
N ASP A 141 -0.96 2.02 -16.61
CA ASP A 141 -0.32 1.59 -15.37
C ASP A 141 -1.34 1.19 -14.28
N ASP A 142 -2.52 1.83 -14.24
CA ASP A 142 -3.57 1.48 -13.29
C ASP A 142 -4.14 0.07 -13.53
N TYR A 143 -4.29 -0.33 -14.80
CA TYR A 143 -4.74 -1.67 -15.16
C TYR A 143 -3.64 -2.69 -14.93
N PHE A 144 -2.45 -2.42 -15.43
CA PHE A 144 -1.31 -3.33 -15.33
C PHE A 144 -0.95 -3.62 -13.87
N SER A 145 -0.81 -2.58 -13.06
CA SER A 145 -0.53 -2.71 -11.62
C SER A 145 -1.61 -3.51 -10.88
N LEU A 146 -2.89 -3.27 -11.20
CA LEU A 146 -3.99 -3.98 -10.56
C LEU A 146 -4.05 -5.46 -10.96
N ILE A 147 -3.88 -5.77 -12.25
CA ILE A 147 -3.84 -7.16 -12.76
C ILE A 147 -2.66 -7.89 -12.12
N LEU A 148 -1.50 -7.27 -12.10
CA LEU A 148 -0.29 -7.85 -11.51
C LEU A 148 -0.49 -8.14 -10.02
N MET A 149 -1.13 -7.24 -9.26
CA MET A 149 -1.47 -7.46 -7.86
C MET A 149 -2.46 -8.62 -7.66
N ILE A 150 -3.46 -8.75 -8.55
CA ILE A 150 -4.42 -9.86 -8.51
C ILE A 150 -3.68 -11.20 -8.73
N LEU A 151 -2.80 -11.26 -9.73
CA LEU A 151 -1.95 -12.42 -9.98
C LEU A 151 -1.05 -12.75 -8.78
N TYR A 152 -0.46 -11.73 -8.17
CA TYR A 152 0.37 -11.90 -6.98
C TYR A 152 -0.40 -12.51 -5.82
N PHE A 153 -1.62 -12.03 -5.53
CA PHE A 153 -2.47 -12.63 -4.50
C PHE A 153 -2.86 -14.08 -4.81
N ALA A 154 -3.19 -14.38 -6.06
CA ALA A 154 -3.50 -15.76 -6.46
C ALA A 154 -2.32 -16.70 -6.22
N VAL A 155 -1.12 -16.28 -6.62
CA VAL A 155 0.09 -17.07 -6.46
C VAL A 155 0.52 -17.16 -4.99
N ALA A 156 0.42 -16.06 -4.23
CA ALA A 156 0.69 -16.06 -2.79
C ALA A 156 -0.25 -17.02 -2.03
N PHE A 157 -1.54 -17.03 -2.38
CA PHE A 157 -2.51 -17.96 -1.79
C PHE A 157 -2.12 -19.43 -1.98
N LEU A 158 -1.54 -19.76 -3.15
CA LEU A 158 -1.07 -21.12 -3.45
C LEU A 158 0.29 -21.43 -2.82
N ALA A 159 1.16 -20.44 -2.64
CA ALA A 159 2.51 -20.61 -2.09
C ALA A 159 2.56 -20.72 -0.57
N ILE A 160 1.65 -20.01 0.15
CA ILE A 160 1.62 -19.94 1.63
C ILE A 160 1.59 -21.31 2.32
N PRO A 161 0.89 -22.36 1.84
CA PRO A 161 0.89 -23.65 2.49
C PRO A 161 2.23 -24.43 2.45
N ILE A 162 3.25 -23.93 1.78
CA ILE A 162 4.58 -24.51 1.57
C ILE A 162 4.53 -26.05 1.40
N ASN A 163 4.29 -26.52 0.20
CA ASN A 163 4.20 -27.95 -0.06
C ASN A 163 5.24 -28.40 -1.08
N TYR A 164 6.50 -28.51 -0.65
CA TYR A 164 7.63 -28.97 -1.49
C TYR A 164 7.43 -30.40 -2.04
N GLN A 165 6.74 -31.26 -1.30
CA GLN A 165 6.55 -32.66 -1.71
C GLN A 165 5.55 -32.79 -2.87
N ARG A 166 4.59 -31.86 -2.94
CA ARG A 166 3.54 -31.89 -3.96
C ARG A 166 3.95 -31.15 -5.22
N SER A 167 4.47 -29.95 -5.08
CA SER A 167 4.94 -29.13 -6.22
C SER A 167 5.65 -27.86 -5.74
N GLU A 168 6.76 -27.50 -6.37
CA GLU A 168 7.50 -26.26 -6.10
C GLU A 168 7.05 -25.07 -6.95
N TRP A 169 6.25 -25.29 -8.00
CA TRP A 169 5.90 -24.22 -8.95
C TRP A 169 5.19 -23.00 -8.31
N PRO A 170 4.32 -23.12 -7.26
CA PRO A 170 3.72 -21.94 -6.65
C PRO A 170 4.77 -21.04 -5.98
N LEU A 171 5.77 -21.65 -5.34
CA LEU A 171 6.88 -20.94 -4.71
C LEU A 171 7.78 -20.27 -5.76
N ILE A 172 8.10 -20.97 -6.83
CA ILE A 172 8.89 -20.44 -7.95
C ILE A 172 8.21 -19.21 -8.54
N LEU A 173 6.91 -19.29 -8.85
CA LEU A 173 6.14 -18.15 -9.38
C LEU A 173 6.02 -17.02 -8.36
N PHE A 174 5.84 -17.36 -7.09
CA PHE A 174 5.72 -16.37 -6.02
C PHE A 174 6.99 -15.54 -5.89
N PHE A 175 8.16 -16.17 -5.81
CA PHE A 175 9.43 -15.46 -5.71
C PHE A 175 9.83 -14.76 -7.02
N ALA A 176 9.52 -15.32 -8.18
CA ALA A 176 9.73 -14.66 -9.45
C ALA A 176 8.88 -13.37 -9.58
N LEU A 177 7.59 -13.43 -9.22
CA LEU A 177 6.72 -12.26 -9.19
C LEU A 177 7.17 -11.25 -8.13
N THR A 178 7.62 -11.70 -6.96
CA THR A 178 8.15 -10.80 -5.93
C THR A 178 9.36 -10.03 -6.44
N ALA A 179 10.33 -10.71 -7.06
CA ALA A 179 11.50 -10.07 -7.65
C ALA A 179 11.10 -9.06 -8.74
N PHE A 180 10.15 -9.43 -9.60
CA PHE A 180 9.60 -8.52 -10.62
C PHE A 180 8.97 -7.28 -9.97
N PHE A 181 8.17 -7.45 -8.90
CA PHE A 181 7.58 -6.33 -8.17
C PHE A 181 8.64 -5.40 -7.59
N LEU A 182 9.68 -5.93 -6.96
CA LEU A 182 10.75 -5.12 -6.37
C LEU A 182 11.43 -4.22 -7.41
N ILE A 183 11.56 -4.69 -8.65
CA ILE A 183 12.11 -3.90 -9.76
C ILE A 183 11.06 -2.93 -10.32
N TYR A 184 9.80 -3.34 -10.43
CA TYR A 184 8.74 -2.56 -11.07
C TYR A 184 8.17 -1.44 -10.19
N ILE A 185 7.98 -1.70 -8.87
CA ILE A 185 7.35 -0.79 -7.92
C ILE A 185 7.90 0.64 -7.96
N PRO A 186 9.24 0.87 -7.99
CA PRO A 186 9.77 2.23 -8.03
C PRO A 186 9.27 3.07 -9.20
N PHE A 187 8.92 2.44 -10.31
CA PHE A 187 8.53 3.12 -11.56
C PHE A 187 7.02 3.16 -11.79
N SER A 188 6.26 2.56 -10.90
CA SER A 188 4.80 2.43 -10.99
C SER A 188 4.07 3.28 -9.95
N LYS A 189 2.74 3.39 -10.11
CA LYS A 189 1.86 4.00 -9.10
C LYS A 189 1.80 3.21 -7.78
N ILE A 190 2.24 1.95 -7.75
CA ILE A 190 2.33 1.17 -6.52
C ILE A 190 3.33 1.80 -5.55
N GLY A 191 4.38 2.47 -6.05
CA GLY A 191 5.38 3.17 -5.24
C GLY A 191 4.87 4.38 -4.44
N HIS A 192 3.56 4.65 -4.42
CA HIS A 192 2.94 5.79 -3.71
C HIS A 192 3.25 5.82 -2.21
N TYR A 193 3.48 4.68 -1.58
CA TYR A 193 3.80 4.58 -0.15
C TYR A 193 5.12 5.28 0.22
N LEU A 194 6.09 5.36 -0.71
CA LEU A 194 7.34 6.11 -0.50
C LEU A 194 7.06 7.60 -0.32
N TYR A 195 6.15 8.16 -1.12
CA TYR A 195 5.86 9.58 -1.11
C TYR A 195 4.77 9.98 -0.11
N TYR A 196 4.01 9.02 0.41
CA TYR A 196 2.90 9.25 1.32
C TYR A 196 3.29 10.12 2.54
N PRO A 197 4.33 9.78 3.34
CA PRO A 197 4.69 10.58 4.51
C PRO A 197 5.08 12.02 4.14
N PHE A 198 5.81 12.21 3.05
CA PHE A 198 6.19 13.54 2.60
C PHE A 198 4.99 14.37 2.15
N THR A 199 4.12 13.78 1.33
CA THR A 199 2.90 14.44 0.86
C THR A 199 2.00 14.83 2.03
N ARG A 200 1.82 13.93 2.99
CA ARG A 200 0.99 14.20 4.16
C ARG A 200 1.61 15.23 5.09
N PHE A 201 2.92 15.23 5.24
CA PHE A 201 3.64 16.26 5.99
C PHE A 201 3.42 17.65 5.39
N PHE A 202 3.67 17.82 4.09
CA PHE A 202 3.50 19.11 3.42
C PHE A 202 2.05 19.58 3.41
N LEU A 203 1.12 18.69 3.06
CA LEU A 203 -0.30 19.00 3.09
C LEU A 203 -0.75 19.41 4.49
N GLY A 204 -0.39 18.64 5.50
CA GLY A 204 -0.74 18.89 6.89
C GLY A 204 -0.16 20.20 7.42
N ARG A 205 1.09 20.49 7.07
CA ARG A 205 1.76 21.74 7.43
C ARG A 205 1.04 22.96 6.84
N THR A 206 0.75 22.92 5.52
CA THR A 206 0.10 24.04 4.82
C THR A 206 -1.33 24.23 5.29
N MET A 207 -2.12 23.15 5.36
CA MET A 207 -3.53 23.24 5.76
C MET A 207 -3.69 23.52 7.26
N GLY A 208 -2.77 23.04 8.08
CA GLY A 208 -2.72 23.37 9.49
C GLY A 208 -2.37 24.86 9.74
N HIS A 209 -1.41 25.41 8.99
CA HIS A 209 -1.07 26.82 9.01
C HIS A 209 -2.28 27.71 8.66
N ARG A 210 -3.04 27.32 7.64
CA ARG A 210 -4.26 28.03 7.18
C ARG A 210 -5.50 27.76 8.05
N GLY A 211 -5.40 27.04 9.16
CA GLY A 211 -6.52 26.73 10.04
C GLY A 211 -7.59 25.79 9.45
N VAL A 212 -7.31 25.15 8.31
CA VAL A 212 -8.27 24.27 7.62
C VAL A 212 -8.42 22.93 8.34
N PHE A 213 -7.31 22.36 8.83
CA PHE A 213 -7.35 21.12 9.59
C PHE A 213 -7.53 21.36 11.07
N ALA A 214 -8.32 20.47 11.69
CA ALA A 214 -8.71 20.54 13.08
C ALA A 214 -9.47 21.86 13.42
N LYS A 215 -10.44 22.24 12.58
CA LYS A 215 -11.36 23.32 12.93
C LYS A 215 -11.92 23.05 14.33
N LYS A 216 -11.54 23.87 15.32
CA LYS A 216 -12.29 23.96 16.56
C LYS A 216 -13.75 24.26 16.17
N LYS A 217 -14.71 23.45 16.63
CA LYS A 217 -16.12 23.85 16.58
C LYS A 217 -16.19 25.21 17.27
N LYS A 218 -16.42 26.28 16.49
CA LYS A 218 -16.77 27.59 17.05
C LYS A 218 -18.08 27.35 17.80
N ASN A 219 -18.03 27.35 19.11
CA ASN A 219 -19.25 27.37 19.92
C ASN A 219 -20.02 28.62 19.52
N ARG A 220 -21.15 28.44 18.82
CA ARG A 220 -22.07 29.50 18.43
C ARG A 220 -22.86 30.08 19.63
N SER A 221 -22.34 29.96 20.85
CA SER A 221 -23.03 30.34 22.06
C SER A 221 -22.61 31.67 22.66
N THR A 222 -21.89 32.56 21.96
CA THR A 222 -21.48 33.87 22.50
C THR A 222 -21.61 35.05 21.52
N GLU A 223 -22.42 34.95 20.47
CA GLU A 223 -22.81 36.12 19.67
C GLU A 223 -24.35 36.28 19.72
N GLY A 224 -24.88 36.53 20.90
CA GLY A 224 -26.27 36.80 21.13
C GLY A 224 -26.48 37.41 22.53
N LEU A 225 -25.95 38.60 22.74
CA LEU A 225 -26.39 39.57 23.78
C LEU A 225 -25.99 40.96 23.27
#